data_1b73171a022e6e7eee939d5c6314831f
#
_entry.id   1b73171a022e6e7eee939d5c6314831f
#
_cell.length_a   1.000
_cell.length_b   1.000
_cell.length_c   1.000
_cell.angle_alpha   90.00
_cell.angle_beta   90.00
_cell.angle_gamma   90.00
#
_symmetry.space_group_name_H-M   'P 1'
#
loop_
_entity.id
_entity.type
_entity.pdbx_description
1 polymer ?
#
loop_
_entity_poly.entity_id
_entity_poly.type
_entity_poly.pdbx_seq_one_letter_code
_entity_poly.pdbx_strand_id
1 'polypeptide(L)'
;MVLMLTVHPTRQHDLLTDHTIQISPHVAARNYADAFGNVCTRLVAPAGQIEIRSEFIIEDSGLPDAVVPHAAQAPLHDLPDEALVYLLGSRYCDTQKLTELAWALFGGVNGGWQRVQAICDYVHNRIQFGYQFARSDRTASEGNAEQIGVCRDFAHLAVTLCRCMNIPARYCTGYLGDIGVPLDPAPMDFSAWFEVYLGGRWHTFDARHNHPRIGRIVIARGRDAADVAISTTFGPAQLVRFTVLTEELAQNDTVRIESSTRQLQHQFA
;
A
#
# COMPACT_ATOMS: atom_id res chain seq x y z
N MET A 1 -9.21 19.27 -2.24
CA MET A 1 -8.50 18.01 -2.46
C MET A 1 -7.97 17.46 -1.15
N VAL A 2 -7.84 16.16 -1.05
CA VAL A 2 -7.10 15.47 0.01
C VAL A 2 -6.08 14.56 -0.66
N LEU A 3 -4.83 14.62 -0.19
CA LEU A 3 -3.70 13.86 -0.74
C LEU A 3 -3.18 12.91 0.35
N MET A 4 -2.81 11.70 -0.03
CA MET A 4 -2.04 10.74 0.78
C MET A 4 -0.73 10.44 0.06
N LEU A 5 0.25 11.32 0.20
CA LEU A 5 1.57 11.22 -0.43
C LEU A 5 2.71 11.30 0.59
N THR A 6 2.36 11.44 1.87
CA THR A 6 3.35 11.50 2.96
C THR A 6 3.64 10.09 3.47
N VAL A 7 4.91 9.78 3.71
CA VAL A 7 5.36 8.51 4.31
C VAL A 7 4.58 8.25 5.59
N HIS A 8 4.09 7.02 5.75
CA HIS A 8 3.31 6.62 6.92
C HIS A 8 4.10 6.85 8.22
N PRO A 9 3.45 7.30 9.33
CA PRO A 9 4.14 7.63 10.58
C PRO A 9 5.07 6.53 11.12
N THR A 10 4.75 5.26 10.86
CA THR A 10 5.61 4.12 11.27
C THR A 10 6.97 4.06 10.57
N ARG A 11 7.18 4.84 9.51
CA ARG A 11 8.42 4.90 8.74
C ARG A 11 9.04 6.30 8.72
N GLN A 12 8.46 7.27 9.46
CA GLN A 12 8.98 8.66 9.48
C GLN A 12 10.37 8.76 10.08
N HIS A 13 10.72 7.89 11.03
CA HIS A 13 12.05 7.86 11.66
C HIS A 13 13.16 7.37 10.73
N ASP A 14 12.81 6.73 9.61
CA ASP A 14 13.74 6.25 8.59
C ASP A 14 14.04 7.33 7.54
N LEU A 15 13.32 8.46 7.53
CA LEU A 15 13.56 9.55 6.57
C LEU A 15 14.93 10.19 6.79
N LEU A 16 15.72 10.28 5.72
CA LEU A 16 17.02 10.94 5.69
C LEU A 16 16.93 12.39 5.21
N THR A 17 15.82 12.75 4.57
CA THR A 17 15.55 14.12 4.13
C THR A 17 14.20 14.58 4.63
N ASP A 18 14.01 15.91 4.69
CA ASP A 18 12.69 16.48 4.96
C ASP A 18 11.69 16.00 3.88
N HIS A 19 10.54 15.54 4.34
CA HIS A 19 9.47 15.13 3.47
C HIS A 19 8.32 16.13 3.50
N THR A 20 8.37 17.10 2.60
CA THR A 20 7.32 18.10 2.42
C THR A 20 6.75 18.01 1.02
N ILE A 21 5.41 17.93 0.91
CA ILE A 21 4.73 17.95 -0.39
C ILE A 21 4.84 19.35 -0.98
N GLN A 22 5.45 19.47 -2.15
CA GLN A 22 5.56 20.69 -2.90
C GLN A 22 4.33 20.87 -3.79
N ILE A 23 3.75 22.08 -3.80
CA ILE A 23 2.54 22.41 -4.53
C ILE A 23 2.76 23.67 -5.35
N SER A 24 2.56 23.61 -6.65
CA SER A 24 2.72 24.76 -7.57
C SER A 24 1.46 24.93 -8.44
N PRO A 25 0.86 26.13 -8.51
CA PRO A 25 1.21 27.33 -7.72
C PRO A 25 1.04 27.09 -6.23
N HIS A 26 1.75 27.83 -5.41
CA HIS A 26 1.70 27.69 -3.96
C HIS A 26 0.28 27.94 -3.43
N VAL A 27 -0.23 27.00 -2.64
CA VAL A 27 -1.52 27.09 -1.96
C VAL A 27 -1.37 26.66 -0.50
N ALA A 28 -2.17 27.24 0.37
CA ALA A 28 -2.20 26.82 1.77
C ALA A 28 -2.70 25.38 1.87
N ALA A 29 -1.91 24.54 2.54
CA ALA A 29 -2.23 23.16 2.80
C ALA A 29 -2.06 22.86 4.29
N ARG A 30 -2.81 21.88 4.81
CA ARG A 30 -2.69 21.43 6.19
C ARG A 30 -2.71 19.90 6.27
N ASN A 31 -1.90 19.35 7.16
CA ASN A 31 -1.88 17.92 7.43
C ASN A 31 -2.83 17.58 8.61
N TYR A 32 -3.38 16.38 8.55
CA TYR A 32 -4.10 15.75 9.64
C TYR A 32 -3.96 14.23 9.55
N ALA A 33 -4.19 13.52 10.65
CA ALA A 33 -4.27 12.06 10.66
C ALA A 33 -5.71 11.61 10.40
N ASP A 34 -5.89 10.60 9.55
CA ASP A 34 -7.18 9.94 9.38
C ASP A 34 -7.45 8.89 10.48
N ALA A 35 -8.58 8.17 10.37
CA ALA A 35 -8.95 7.13 11.33
C ALA A 35 -8.03 5.88 11.29
N PHE A 36 -7.20 5.74 10.27
CA PHE A 36 -6.24 4.64 10.11
C PHE A 36 -4.81 5.04 10.45
N GLY A 37 -4.61 6.29 10.89
CA GLY A 37 -3.29 6.84 11.24
C GLY A 37 -2.48 7.32 10.05
N ASN A 38 -3.07 7.42 8.85
CA ASN A 38 -2.39 7.96 7.68
C ASN A 38 -2.27 9.48 7.74
N VAL A 39 -1.21 10.04 7.16
CA VAL A 39 -1.07 11.49 7.02
C VAL A 39 -1.78 11.97 5.76
N CYS A 40 -2.82 12.76 5.95
CA CYS A 40 -3.60 13.38 4.89
C CYS A 40 -3.24 14.85 4.75
N THR A 41 -2.96 15.31 3.53
CA THR A 41 -2.75 16.73 3.22
C THR A 41 -3.99 17.29 2.55
N ARG A 42 -4.65 18.26 3.21
CA ARG A 42 -5.85 18.93 2.71
C ARG A 42 -5.51 20.29 2.14
N LEU A 43 -6.02 20.58 0.94
CA LEU A 43 -5.85 21.89 0.27
C LEU A 43 -7.10 22.26 -0.55
N VAL A 44 -7.19 23.54 -0.92
CA VAL A 44 -8.14 24.03 -1.91
C VAL A 44 -7.36 24.33 -3.19
N ALA A 45 -7.55 23.48 -4.22
CA ALA A 45 -6.89 23.66 -5.49
C ALA A 45 -7.46 24.91 -6.22
N PRO A 46 -6.60 25.79 -6.79
CA PRO A 46 -7.04 26.90 -7.60
C PRO A 46 -7.62 26.41 -8.94
N ALA A 47 -8.31 27.29 -9.65
CA ALA A 47 -8.67 27.03 -11.03
C ALA A 47 -7.41 26.96 -11.92
N GLY A 48 -7.40 26.02 -12.87
CA GLY A 48 -6.27 25.79 -13.77
C GLY A 48 -5.42 24.60 -13.37
N GLN A 49 -4.18 24.57 -13.81
CA GLN A 49 -3.26 23.48 -13.57
C GLN A 49 -2.61 23.61 -12.20
N ILE A 50 -2.51 22.50 -11.48
CA ILE A 50 -1.76 22.36 -10.23
C ILE A 50 -0.78 21.20 -10.38
N GLU A 51 0.47 21.40 -9.95
CA GLU A 51 1.48 20.36 -9.85
C GLU A 51 1.71 20.02 -8.37
N ILE A 52 1.75 18.73 -8.06
CA ILE A 52 1.98 18.20 -6.72
C ILE A 52 3.17 17.27 -6.82
N ARG A 53 4.22 17.54 -6.06
CA ARG A 53 5.47 16.76 -6.02
C ARG A 53 5.74 16.29 -4.60
N SER A 54 6.05 15.03 -4.46
CA SER A 54 6.51 14.38 -3.23
C SER A 54 7.85 13.71 -3.53
N GLU A 55 8.90 14.10 -2.82
CA GLU A 55 10.25 13.58 -3.00
C GLU A 55 10.94 13.46 -1.64
N PHE A 56 11.60 12.35 -1.39
CA PHE A 56 12.32 12.09 -0.15
C PHE A 56 13.34 10.97 -0.33
N ILE A 57 14.30 10.92 0.60
CA ILE A 57 15.22 9.80 0.77
C ILE A 57 14.88 9.12 2.09
N ILE A 58 14.81 7.80 2.07
CA ILE A 58 14.46 6.99 3.22
C ILE A 58 15.45 5.82 3.36
N GLU A 59 15.84 5.55 4.58
CA GLU A 59 16.63 4.35 4.90
C GLU A 59 15.73 3.11 4.88
N ASP A 60 16.25 2.03 4.32
CA ASP A 60 15.64 0.71 4.36
C ASP A 60 16.64 -0.32 4.87
N SER A 61 16.15 -1.35 5.55
CA SER A 61 17.01 -2.40 6.10
C SER A 61 17.76 -3.22 5.04
N GLY A 62 17.33 -3.15 3.79
CA GLY A 62 17.82 -4.00 2.71
C GLY A 62 17.45 -5.48 2.86
N LEU A 63 16.62 -5.82 3.85
CA LEU A 63 16.15 -7.17 4.08
C LEU A 63 14.80 -7.41 3.40
N PRO A 64 14.55 -8.62 2.89
CA PRO A 64 13.25 -8.97 2.34
C PRO A 64 12.16 -8.98 3.42
N ASP A 65 10.90 -8.87 2.99
CA ASP A 65 9.73 -9.03 3.86
C ASP A 65 9.88 -10.25 4.76
N ALA A 66 9.60 -10.09 6.06
CA ALA A 66 9.81 -11.15 7.05
C ALA A 66 8.85 -12.33 6.83
N VAL A 67 9.38 -13.54 6.77
CA VAL A 67 8.63 -14.80 6.69
C VAL A 67 8.56 -15.45 8.07
N VAL A 68 7.34 -15.68 8.61
CA VAL A 68 7.12 -16.20 9.96
C VAL A 68 6.12 -17.38 9.94
N PRO A 69 6.53 -18.57 9.44
CA PRO A 69 5.65 -19.70 9.16
C PRO A 69 4.87 -20.22 10.36
N HIS A 70 5.34 -19.94 11.58
CA HIS A 70 4.71 -20.34 12.84
C HIS A 70 3.73 -19.30 13.40
N ALA A 71 3.54 -18.15 12.73
CA ALA A 71 2.57 -17.16 13.17
C ALA A 71 1.14 -17.74 13.08
N ALA A 72 0.51 -17.88 14.23
CA ALA A 72 -0.80 -18.50 14.35
C ALA A 72 -1.93 -17.47 14.19
N GLN A 73 -3.08 -17.92 13.69
CA GLN A 73 -4.32 -17.15 13.71
C GLN A 73 -4.85 -17.08 15.15
N ALA A 74 -5.08 -15.86 15.64
CA ALA A 74 -5.70 -15.67 16.95
C ALA A 74 -7.21 -15.97 16.89
N PRO A 75 -7.80 -16.52 17.97
CA PRO A 75 -9.25 -16.53 18.15
C PRO A 75 -9.82 -15.12 18.11
N LEU A 76 -11.07 -14.97 17.63
CA LEU A 76 -11.69 -13.65 17.47
C LEU A 76 -11.75 -12.83 18.77
N HIS A 77 -11.98 -13.50 19.91
CA HIS A 77 -12.07 -12.85 21.21
C HIS A 77 -10.72 -12.39 21.79
N ASP A 78 -9.60 -12.82 21.20
CA ASP A 78 -8.24 -12.43 21.58
C ASP A 78 -7.67 -11.32 20.67
N LEU A 79 -8.44 -10.92 19.66
CA LEU A 79 -8.01 -9.85 18.76
C LEU A 79 -8.11 -8.48 19.45
N PRO A 80 -7.13 -7.58 19.23
CA PRO A 80 -7.23 -6.22 19.73
C PRO A 80 -8.34 -5.45 18.99
N ASP A 81 -9.01 -4.54 19.68
CA ASP A 81 -10.16 -3.80 19.15
C ASP A 81 -9.87 -3.09 17.82
N GLU A 82 -8.66 -2.54 17.68
CA GLU A 82 -8.21 -1.87 16.46
C GLU A 82 -8.04 -2.81 15.25
N ALA A 83 -7.96 -4.12 15.46
CA ALA A 83 -7.90 -5.08 14.37
C ALA A 83 -9.29 -5.49 13.87
N LEU A 84 -10.35 -5.32 14.67
CA LEU A 84 -11.69 -5.80 14.34
C LEU A 84 -12.28 -5.14 13.09
N VAL A 85 -11.98 -3.86 12.84
CA VAL A 85 -12.43 -3.14 11.65
C VAL A 85 -11.92 -3.80 10.35
N TYR A 86 -10.80 -4.52 10.42
CA TYR A 86 -10.18 -5.21 9.30
C TYR A 86 -10.68 -6.65 9.09
N LEU A 87 -11.73 -7.05 9.79
CA LEU A 87 -12.52 -8.26 9.52
C LEU A 87 -13.75 -7.96 8.65
N LEU A 88 -14.16 -6.69 8.61
CA LEU A 88 -15.39 -6.28 7.95
C LEU A 88 -15.21 -6.13 6.44
N GLY A 89 -16.27 -6.39 5.70
CA GLY A 89 -16.36 -6.03 4.28
C GLY A 89 -16.23 -4.51 4.09
N SER A 90 -15.78 -4.09 2.91
CA SER A 90 -15.59 -2.68 2.55
C SER A 90 -15.93 -2.47 1.07
N ARG A 91 -15.73 -1.26 0.54
CA ARG A 91 -16.19 -0.90 -0.81
C ARG A 91 -15.75 -1.89 -1.89
N TYR A 92 -14.50 -2.32 -1.87
CA TYR A 92 -13.94 -3.24 -2.87
C TYR A 92 -13.75 -4.65 -2.34
N CYS A 93 -13.81 -4.84 -1.04
CA CYS A 93 -13.69 -6.14 -0.38
C CYS A 93 -15.08 -6.66 0.01
N ASP A 94 -15.81 -7.20 -0.95
CA ASP A 94 -17.18 -7.66 -0.84
C ASP A 94 -17.25 -9.10 -0.27
N THR A 95 -16.91 -9.25 1.00
CA THR A 95 -16.79 -10.54 1.73
C THR A 95 -18.01 -11.44 1.59
N GLN A 96 -19.22 -10.86 1.59
CA GLN A 96 -20.48 -11.63 1.50
C GLN A 96 -20.56 -12.52 0.25
N LYS A 97 -19.90 -12.10 -0.86
CA LYS A 97 -19.92 -12.84 -2.12
C LYS A 97 -18.87 -13.94 -2.20
N LEU A 98 -17.84 -13.88 -1.35
CA LEU A 98 -16.70 -14.80 -1.41
C LEU A 98 -16.58 -15.72 -0.19
N THR A 99 -17.46 -15.60 0.81
CA THR A 99 -17.37 -16.39 2.05
C THR A 99 -17.47 -17.88 1.78
N GLU A 100 -18.44 -18.35 1.00
CA GLU A 100 -18.60 -19.78 0.68
C GLU A 100 -17.37 -20.30 -0.08
N LEU A 101 -16.88 -19.56 -1.06
CA LEU A 101 -15.68 -19.91 -1.81
C LEU A 101 -14.45 -20.02 -0.90
N ALA A 102 -14.26 -19.03 -0.02
CA ALA A 102 -13.13 -19.00 0.89
C ALA A 102 -13.11 -20.22 1.83
N TRP A 103 -14.24 -20.56 2.41
CA TRP A 103 -14.37 -21.75 3.28
C TRP A 103 -14.20 -23.06 2.51
N ALA A 104 -14.71 -23.15 1.29
CA ALA A 104 -14.52 -24.33 0.45
C ALA A 104 -13.05 -24.56 0.08
N LEU A 105 -12.29 -23.47 -0.20
CA LEU A 105 -10.89 -23.58 -0.61
C LEU A 105 -9.92 -23.69 0.58
N PHE A 106 -10.15 -22.95 1.67
CA PHE A 106 -9.18 -22.76 2.72
C PHE A 106 -9.60 -23.26 4.10
N GLY A 107 -10.85 -23.73 4.26
CA GLY A 107 -11.37 -24.23 5.54
C GLY A 107 -10.57 -25.39 6.11
N GLY A 108 -10.05 -26.28 5.25
CA GLY A 108 -9.21 -27.40 5.65
C GLY A 108 -7.71 -27.09 5.81
N VAL A 109 -7.25 -25.88 5.45
CA VAL A 109 -5.85 -25.48 5.61
C VAL A 109 -5.61 -25.03 7.06
N ASN A 110 -4.46 -25.39 7.63
CA ASN A 110 -4.08 -24.94 8.97
C ASN A 110 -4.14 -23.41 9.07
N GLY A 111 -4.71 -22.91 10.19
CA GLY A 111 -4.83 -21.48 10.44
C GLY A 111 -3.49 -20.75 10.55
N GLY A 112 -3.52 -19.41 10.39
CA GLY A 112 -2.35 -18.57 10.48
C GLY A 112 -1.59 -18.44 9.15
N TRP A 113 -0.26 -18.39 9.22
CA TRP A 113 0.59 -18.13 8.04
C TRP A 113 0.30 -19.05 6.85
N GLN A 114 0.17 -20.35 7.11
CA GLN A 114 -0.05 -21.33 6.02
C GLN A 114 -1.34 -21.05 5.25
N ARG A 115 -2.41 -20.66 5.96
CA ARG A 115 -3.68 -20.31 5.32
C ARG A 115 -3.56 -19.03 4.47
N VAL A 116 -2.86 -18.01 4.99
CA VAL A 116 -2.64 -16.76 4.23
C VAL A 116 -1.76 -17.02 3.01
N GLN A 117 -0.73 -17.86 3.13
CA GLN A 117 0.10 -18.25 1.98
C GLN A 117 -0.73 -19.00 0.93
N ALA A 118 -1.59 -19.93 1.33
CA ALA A 118 -2.48 -20.63 0.39
C ALA A 118 -3.45 -19.66 -0.30
N ILE A 119 -3.91 -18.62 0.38
CA ILE A 119 -4.70 -17.54 -0.21
C ILE A 119 -3.86 -16.75 -1.23
N CYS A 120 -2.60 -16.38 -0.90
CA CYS A 120 -1.70 -15.71 -1.83
C CYS A 120 -1.45 -16.56 -3.08
N ASP A 121 -1.18 -17.86 -2.91
CA ASP A 121 -0.94 -18.79 -4.02
C ASP A 121 -2.16 -18.89 -4.93
N TYR A 122 -3.36 -18.97 -4.34
CA TYR A 122 -4.61 -18.98 -5.10
C TYR A 122 -4.78 -17.69 -5.90
N VAL A 123 -4.64 -16.53 -5.27
CA VAL A 123 -4.82 -15.22 -5.91
C VAL A 123 -3.79 -14.98 -7.00
N HIS A 124 -2.51 -15.34 -6.74
CA HIS A 124 -1.42 -15.24 -7.70
C HIS A 124 -1.69 -16.01 -8.99
N ASN A 125 -2.17 -17.25 -8.84
CA ASN A 125 -2.49 -18.12 -9.97
C ASN A 125 -3.85 -17.79 -10.61
N ARG A 126 -4.73 -17.07 -9.91
CA ARG A 126 -6.07 -16.75 -10.35
C ARG A 126 -6.14 -15.53 -11.25
N ILE A 127 -5.36 -14.47 -10.95
CA ILE A 127 -5.43 -13.20 -11.64
C ILE A 127 -4.23 -13.05 -12.57
N GLN A 128 -4.48 -12.79 -13.84
CA GLN A 128 -3.47 -12.35 -14.80
C GLN A 128 -3.20 -10.86 -14.63
N PHE A 129 -1.96 -10.50 -14.35
CA PHE A 129 -1.56 -9.11 -14.21
C PHE A 129 -1.41 -8.40 -15.55
N GLY A 130 -1.85 -7.11 -15.64
CA GLY A 130 -1.58 -6.22 -16.76
C GLY A 130 -2.16 -4.83 -16.54
N TYR A 131 -1.40 -3.78 -16.81
CA TYR A 131 -1.85 -2.39 -16.65
C TYR A 131 -3.06 -2.04 -17.54
N GLN A 132 -3.19 -2.69 -18.69
CA GLN A 132 -4.34 -2.56 -19.59
C GLN A 132 -5.66 -3.03 -18.96
N PHE A 133 -5.59 -3.81 -17.89
CA PHE A 133 -6.75 -4.31 -17.15
C PHE A 133 -7.17 -3.40 -15.99
N ALA A 134 -6.52 -2.23 -15.84
CA ALA A 134 -6.84 -1.31 -14.76
C ALA A 134 -8.30 -0.83 -14.87
N ARG A 135 -9.06 -1.02 -13.77
CA ARG A 135 -10.47 -0.59 -13.65
C ARG A 135 -10.72 -0.09 -12.22
N SER A 136 -11.18 1.14 -12.09
CA SER A 136 -11.25 1.84 -10.80
C SER A 136 -12.34 1.31 -9.85
N ASP A 137 -13.33 0.61 -10.35
CA ASP A 137 -14.52 0.15 -9.63
C ASP A 137 -14.55 -1.36 -9.35
N ARG A 138 -13.58 -2.15 -9.86
CA ARG A 138 -13.55 -3.61 -9.71
C ARG A 138 -13.49 -4.02 -8.23
N THR A 139 -14.46 -4.84 -7.81
CA THR A 139 -14.50 -5.49 -6.49
C THR A 139 -13.69 -6.78 -6.48
N ALA A 140 -13.43 -7.31 -5.27
CA ALA A 140 -12.71 -8.57 -5.11
C ALA A 140 -13.42 -9.76 -5.79
N SER A 141 -14.76 -9.84 -5.70
CA SER A 141 -15.53 -10.89 -6.35
C SER A 141 -15.48 -10.79 -7.88
N GLU A 142 -15.50 -9.58 -8.43
CA GLU A 142 -15.34 -9.35 -9.86
C GLU A 142 -13.92 -9.71 -10.33
N GLY A 143 -12.88 -9.30 -9.59
CA GLY A 143 -11.51 -9.70 -9.88
C GLY A 143 -11.32 -11.22 -9.89
N ASN A 144 -11.94 -11.93 -8.94
CA ASN A 144 -11.95 -13.39 -8.92
C ASN A 144 -12.66 -14.00 -10.14
N ALA A 145 -13.77 -13.40 -10.59
CA ALA A 145 -14.54 -13.89 -11.73
C ALA A 145 -13.88 -13.58 -13.08
N GLU A 146 -13.37 -12.35 -13.25
CA GLU A 146 -12.74 -11.87 -14.49
C GLU A 146 -11.33 -12.41 -14.68
N GLN A 147 -10.62 -12.78 -13.62
CA GLN A 147 -9.27 -13.36 -13.62
C GLN A 147 -8.20 -12.45 -14.26
N ILE A 148 -8.42 -11.14 -14.27
CA ILE A 148 -7.50 -10.12 -14.80
C ILE A 148 -7.47 -8.94 -13.83
N GLY A 149 -6.34 -8.24 -13.74
CA GLY A 149 -6.27 -7.05 -12.87
C GLY A 149 -4.90 -6.44 -12.75
N VAL A 150 -4.80 -5.46 -11.85
CA VAL A 150 -3.55 -4.79 -11.44
C VAL A 150 -3.26 -5.10 -9.97
N CYS A 151 -2.13 -4.62 -9.43
CA CYS A 151 -1.70 -4.88 -8.04
C CYS A 151 -2.82 -4.71 -7.00
N ARG A 152 -3.69 -3.69 -7.19
CA ARG A 152 -4.85 -3.42 -6.35
C ARG A 152 -5.84 -4.59 -6.32
N ASP A 153 -6.11 -5.20 -7.45
CA ASP A 153 -7.10 -6.28 -7.56
C ASP A 153 -6.61 -7.56 -6.87
N PHE A 154 -5.30 -7.85 -6.95
CA PHE A 154 -4.67 -8.93 -6.19
C PHE A 154 -4.79 -8.69 -4.68
N ALA A 155 -4.46 -7.48 -4.23
CA ALA A 155 -4.54 -7.14 -2.81
C ALA A 155 -5.99 -7.20 -2.30
N HIS A 156 -6.97 -6.67 -3.05
CA HIS A 156 -8.40 -6.73 -2.67
C HIS A 156 -8.90 -8.16 -2.55
N LEU A 157 -8.57 -9.04 -3.50
CA LEU A 157 -9.01 -10.43 -3.44
C LEU A 157 -8.37 -11.16 -2.24
N ALA A 158 -7.07 -10.99 -2.02
CA ALA A 158 -6.37 -11.60 -0.89
C ALA A 158 -6.92 -11.11 0.46
N VAL A 159 -7.09 -9.79 0.63
CA VAL A 159 -7.69 -9.18 1.82
C VAL A 159 -9.10 -9.73 2.07
N THR A 160 -9.92 -9.82 1.03
CA THR A 160 -11.30 -10.32 1.14
C THR A 160 -11.32 -11.77 1.61
N LEU A 161 -10.52 -12.64 0.99
CA LEU A 161 -10.43 -14.06 1.35
C LEU A 161 -9.89 -14.24 2.77
N CYS A 162 -8.89 -13.46 3.21
CA CYS A 162 -8.40 -13.47 4.59
C CYS A 162 -9.52 -13.12 5.58
N ARG A 163 -10.29 -12.05 5.31
CA ARG A 163 -11.42 -11.64 6.16
C ARG A 163 -12.52 -12.69 6.22
N CYS A 164 -12.85 -13.33 5.09
CA CYS A 164 -13.78 -14.45 5.06
C CYS A 164 -13.34 -15.63 5.95
N MET A 165 -12.02 -15.77 6.15
CA MET A 165 -11.42 -16.79 7.03
C MET A 165 -11.19 -16.27 8.47
N ASN A 166 -11.81 -15.16 8.84
CA ASN A 166 -11.67 -14.51 10.15
C ASN A 166 -10.22 -14.10 10.48
N ILE A 167 -9.44 -13.73 9.49
CA ILE A 167 -8.09 -13.18 9.65
C ILE A 167 -8.17 -11.68 9.37
N PRO A 168 -7.87 -10.79 10.35
CA PRO A 168 -7.82 -9.36 10.09
C PRO A 168 -6.80 -9.07 9.01
N ALA A 169 -7.22 -8.37 7.95
CA ALA A 169 -6.38 -8.02 6.82
C ALA A 169 -6.62 -6.58 6.40
N ARG A 170 -5.54 -5.80 6.21
CA ARG A 170 -5.58 -4.40 5.79
C ARG A 170 -4.83 -4.19 4.49
N TYR A 171 -5.39 -3.36 3.67
CA TYR A 171 -4.80 -2.93 2.41
C TYR A 171 -3.70 -1.90 2.67
N CYS A 172 -2.61 -2.01 1.93
CA CYS A 172 -1.48 -1.09 1.97
C CYS A 172 -1.19 -0.56 0.58
N THR A 173 -0.80 0.71 0.51
CA THR A 173 -0.25 1.31 -0.70
C THR A 173 1.03 2.08 -0.39
N GLY A 174 1.91 2.16 -1.39
CA GLY A 174 3.18 2.87 -1.26
C GLY A 174 4.13 2.57 -2.39
N TYR A 175 5.39 2.88 -2.17
CA TYR A 175 6.44 2.64 -3.14
C TYR A 175 7.01 1.23 -3.01
N LEU A 176 7.31 0.63 -4.15
CA LEU A 176 8.02 -0.64 -4.24
C LEU A 176 8.84 -0.63 -5.54
N GLY A 177 10.10 -0.32 -5.42
CA GLY A 177 11.05 -0.32 -6.54
C GLY A 177 11.54 -1.72 -6.90
N ASP A 178 12.27 -1.83 -8.01
CA ASP A 178 12.89 -3.07 -8.47
C ASP A 178 14.22 -3.34 -7.77
N ILE A 179 14.17 -3.37 -6.42
CA ILE A 179 15.33 -3.60 -5.56
C ILE A 179 15.49 -5.11 -5.33
N GLY A 180 16.68 -5.65 -5.64
CA GLY A 180 16.97 -7.08 -5.50
C GLY A 180 16.24 -8.00 -6.49
N VAL A 181 15.62 -7.43 -7.53
CA VAL A 181 14.94 -8.15 -8.62
C VAL A 181 15.33 -7.54 -9.97
N PRO A 182 15.14 -8.26 -11.10
CA PRO A 182 15.35 -7.66 -12.43
C PRO A 182 14.49 -6.42 -12.64
N LEU A 183 15.05 -5.41 -13.31
CA LEU A 183 14.33 -4.18 -13.67
C LEU A 183 13.17 -4.50 -14.61
N ASP A 184 12.01 -3.95 -14.28
CA ASP A 184 10.83 -3.95 -15.15
C ASP A 184 10.89 -2.70 -16.07
N PRO A 185 10.88 -2.85 -17.40
CA PRO A 185 10.89 -1.71 -18.31
C PRO A 185 9.58 -0.91 -18.31
N ALA A 186 8.52 -1.40 -17.67
CA ALA A 186 7.26 -0.67 -17.56
C ALA A 186 7.42 0.57 -16.66
N PRO A 187 6.66 1.66 -16.92
CA PRO A 187 6.66 2.80 -16.02
C PRO A 187 6.30 2.39 -14.59
N MET A 188 7.06 2.89 -13.62
CA MET A 188 6.77 2.65 -12.20
C MET A 188 5.43 3.31 -11.80
N ASP A 189 4.76 2.69 -10.85
CA ASP A 189 3.52 3.16 -10.23
C ASP A 189 3.56 2.90 -8.73
N PHE A 190 2.62 3.46 -7.98
CA PHE A 190 2.38 3.02 -6.62
C PHE A 190 1.99 1.54 -6.63
N SER A 191 2.55 0.81 -5.68
CA SER A 191 2.24 -0.60 -5.50
C SER A 191 1.17 -0.80 -4.44
N ALA A 192 0.46 -1.91 -4.55
CA ALA A 192 -0.49 -2.36 -3.56
C ALA A 192 -0.09 -3.75 -3.05
N TRP A 193 -0.17 -3.91 -1.73
CA TRP A 193 0.01 -5.17 -1.02
C TRP A 193 -0.95 -5.21 0.18
N PHE A 194 -0.80 -6.13 1.07
CA PHE A 194 -1.63 -6.19 2.26
C PHE A 194 -0.85 -6.67 3.49
N GLU A 195 -1.40 -6.40 4.64
CA GLU A 195 -0.90 -6.90 5.91
C GLU A 195 -2.00 -7.69 6.62
N VAL A 196 -1.62 -8.75 7.32
CA VAL A 196 -2.51 -9.60 8.13
C VAL A 196 -2.06 -9.64 9.58
N TYR A 197 -3.03 -9.72 10.50
CA TYR A 197 -2.74 -9.81 11.92
C TYR A 197 -2.67 -11.29 12.36
N LEU A 198 -1.46 -11.75 12.68
CA LEU A 198 -1.17 -13.10 13.11
C LEU A 198 -0.18 -13.07 14.27
N GLY A 199 -0.36 -13.94 15.25
CA GLY A 199 0.59 -14.09 16.37
C GLY A 199 0.86 -12.78 17.12
N GLY A 200 -0.15 -11.93 17.25
CA GLY A 200 -0.05 -10.66 18.00
C GLY A 200 0.54 -9.47 17.24
N ARG A 201 0.79 -9.58 15.93
CA ARG A 201 1.34 -8.48 15.12
C ARG A 201 0.92 -8.54 13.65
N TRP A 202 1.13 -7.43 12.94
CA TRP A 202 0.91 -7.33 11.51
C TRP A 202 2.10 -7.92 10.73
N HIS A 203 1.78 -8.68 9.67
CA HIS A 203 2.75 -9.27 8.74
C HIS A 203 2.42 -8.89 7.31
N THR A 204 3.43 -8.53 6.54
CA THR A 204 3.31 -8.15 5.13
C THR A 204 3.16 -9.38 4.24
N PHE A 205 2.22 -9.32 3.30
CA PHE A 205 2.02 -10.29 2.23
C PHE A 205 1.74 -9.57 0.91
N ASP A 206 2.08 -10.23 -0.19
CA ASP A 206 1.88 -9.68 -1.53
C ASP A 206 1.47 -10.79 -2.50
N ALA A 207 0.19 -10.86 -2.80
CA ALA A 207 -0.36 -11.88 -3.69
C ALA A 207 0.02 -11.67 -5.16
N ARG A 208 0.41 -10.45 -5.59
CA ARG A 208 0.87 -10.20 -6.96
C ARG A 208 2.24 -10.82 -7.21
N HIS A 209 3.21 -10.53 -6.36
CA HIS A 209 4.57 -11.05 -6.52
C HIS A 209 4.71 -12.45 -5.93
N ASN A 210 3.97 -12.74 -4.87
CA ASN A 210 3.95 -14.00 -4.13
C ASN A 210 5.33 -14.48 -3.63
N HIS A 211 6.21 -13.52 -3.37
CA HIS A 211 7.50 -13.72 -2.72
C HIS A 211 7.90 -12.46 -1.94
N PRO A 212 8.76 -12.60 -0.91
CA PRO A 212 9.27 -11.46 -0.16
C PRO A 212 10.01 -10.48 -1.07
N ARG A 213 9.77 -9.17 -0.86
CA ARG A 213 10.41 -8.08 -1.59
C ARG A 213 11.22 -7.22 -0.63
N ILE A 214 12.14 -6.42 -1.17
CA ILE A 214 12.97 -5.45 -0.45
C ILE A 214 12.46 -4.04 -0.78
N GLY A 215 12.59 -3.11 0.17
CA GLY A 215 12.39 -1.68 -0.07
C GLY A 215 10.92 -1.26 -0.17
N ARG A 216 9.99 -1.88 0.59
CA ARG A 216 8.61 -1.40 0.69
C ARG A 216 8.54 -0.14 1.54
N ILE A 217 8.04 0.93 0.95
CA ILE A 217 7.81 2.20 1.64
C ILE A 217 6.31 2.45 1.72
N VAL A 218 5.70 2.15 2.87
CA VAL A 218 4.26 2.34 3.07
C VAL A 218 3.92 3.83 3.18
N ILE A 219 2.91 4.24 2.41
CA ILE A 219 2.33 5.58 2.45
C ILE A 219 1.03 5.57 3.25
N ALA A 220 0.16 4.60 2.97
CA ALA A 220 -1.12 4.53 3.67
C ALA A 220 -1.60 3.09 3.86
N ARG A 221 -2.40 2.90 4.92
CA ARG A 221 -3.11 1.67 5.27
C ARG A 221 -4.59 1.95 5.39
N GLY A 222 -5.43 0.98 5.01
CA GLY A 222 -6.88 1.11 5.11
C GLY A 222 -7.60 -0.22 4.95
N ARG A 223 -8.90 -0.20 4.87
CA ARG A 223 -9.69 -1.42 4.62
C ARG A 223 -9.57 -1.87 3.17
N ASP A 224 -9.53 -0.93 2.25
CA ASP A 224 -9.31 -1.15 0.81
C ASP A 224 -8.80 0.14 0.14
N ALA A 225 -8.69 0.16 -1.17
CA ALA A 225 -8.17 1.30 -1.93
C ALA A 225 -9.01 2.59 -1.78
N ALA A 226 -10.27 2.53 -1.36
CA ALA A 226 -11.07 3.72 -1.14
C ALA A 226 -10.60 4.53 0.07
N ASP A 227 -10.08 3.86 1.09
CA ASP A 227 -9.56 4.50 2.31
C ASP A 227 -8.15 5.12 2.08
N VAL A 228 -7.41 4.70 1.05
CA VAL A 228 -6.01 5.07 0.83
C VAL A 228 -5.75 5.70 -0.55
N ALA A 229 -6.75 6.35 -1.10
CA ALA A 229 -6.61 7.01 -2.39
C ALA A 229 -5.53 8.10 -2.32
N ILE A 230 -4.55 8.03 -3.22
CA ILE A 230 -3.42 8.98 -3.30
C ILE A 230 -3.91 10.42 -3.44
N SER A 231 -5.02 10.60 -4.18
CA SER A 231 -5.67 11.88 -4.36
C SER A 231 -7.20 11.70 -4.39
N THR A 232 -7.90 12.46 -3.57
CA THR A 232 -9.36 12.56 -3.58
C THR A 232 -9.76 14.00 -3.86
N THR A 233 -10.59 14.21 -4.90
CA THR A 233 -11.09 15.53 -5.29
C THR A 233 -12.57 15.66 -4.99
N PHE A 234 -12.95 16.82 -4.47
CA PHE A 234 -14.36 17.22 -4.25
C PHE A 234 -14.70 18.36 -5.20
N GLY A 235 -14.93 18.01 -6.46
CA GLY A 235 -15.15 18.90 -7.58
C GLY A 235 -14.52 18.37 -8.86
N PRO A 236 -14.73 19.02 -10.02
CA PRO A 236 -14.16 18.58 -11.28
C PRO A 236 -12.64 18.72 -11.26
N ALA A 237 -11.96 17.62 -11.57
CA ALA A 237 -10.51 17.59 -11.75
C ALA A 237 -10.15 16.47 -12.74
N GLN A 238 -9.13 16.72 -13.54
CA GLN A 238 -8.58 15.75 -14.49
C GLN A 238 -7.11 15.51 -14.19
N LEU A 239 -6.72 14.25 -14.06
CA LEU A 239 -5.30 13.86 -13.97
C LEU A 239 -4.68 13.97 -15.36
N VAL A 240 -3.70 14.87 -15.50
CA VAL A 240 -3.02 15.15 -16.78
C VAL A 240 -1.74 14.34 -16.89
N ARG A 241 -0.99 14.22 -15.80
CA ARG A 241 0.27 13.49 -15.74
C ARG A 241 0.45 12.86 -14.35
N PHE A 242 0.98 11.67 -14.36
CA PHE A 242 1.34 10.94 -13.15
C PHE A 242 2.69 10.23 -13.38
N THR A 243 3.61 10.36 -12.45
CA THR A 243 4.94 9.74 -12.54
C THR A 243 5.35 9.31 -11.14
N VAL A 244 5.81 8.08 -11.03
CA VAL A 244 6.40 7.52 -9.81
C VAL A 244 7.80 7.03 -10.16
N LEU A 245 8.76 7.30 -9.27
CA LEU A 245 10.12 6.81 -9.37
C LEU A 245 10.57 6.33 -8.00
N THR A 246 11.17 5.16 -7.95
CA THR A 246 11.74 4.59 -6.74
C THR A 246 13.06 3.93 -7.13
N GLU A 247 14.15 4.42 -6.56
CA GLU A 247 15.49 3.96 -6.88
C GLU A 247 16.26 3.65 -5.61
N GLU A 248 17.16 2.67 -5.67
CA GLU A 248 18.17 2.43 -4.65
C GLU A 248 19.33 3.40 -4.87
N LEU A 249 19.69 4.15 -3.83
CA LEU A 249 20.83 5.05 -3.86
C LEU A 249 22.07 4.37 -3.29
N ALA A 250 23.22 4.51 -3.97
CA ALA A 250 24.49 4.09 -3.41
C ALA A 250 24.88 4.97 -2.23
N GLN A 251 25.57 4.41 -1.22
CA GLN A 251 26.00 5.14 -0.02
C GLN A 251 26.74 6.46 -0.33
N ASN A 252 27.51 6.49 -1.43
CA ASN A 252 28.24 7.69 -1.87
C ASN A 252 27.33 8.81 -2.41
N ASP A 253 26.17 8.46 -2.92
CA ASP A 253 25.21 9.44 -3.45
C ASP A 253 24.39 10.08 -2.31
N THR A 254 24.11 9.32 -1.26
CA THR A 254 23.46 9.83 -0.04
C THR A 254 24.30 10.91 0.62
N VAL A 255 25.62 10.73 0.74
CA VAL A 255 26.56 11.72 1.31
C VAL A 255 26.61 13.00 0.46
N ARG A 256 26.51 12.89 -0.87
CA ARG A 256 26.47 14.07 -1.78
C ARG A 256 25.20 14.88 -1.60
N ILE A 257 24.06 14.23 -1.44
CA ILE A 257 22.76 14.90 -1.27
C ILE A 257 22.70 15.60 0.09
N GLU A 258 23.13 14.95 1.17
CA GLU A 258 23.21 15.55 2.49
C GLU A 258 24.13 16.80 2.53
N SER A 259 25.28 16.73 1.84
CA SER A 259 26.19 17.87 1.75
C SER A 259 25.61 19.04 0.94
N SER A 260 24.87 18.75 -0.12
CA SER A 260 24.18 19.77 -0.94
C SER A 260 23.02 20.42 -0.19
N THR A 261 22.26 19.65 0.58
CA THR A 261 21.15 20.15 1.39
C THR A 261 21.66 21.06 2.54
N ARG A 262 22.76 20.69 3.20
CA ARG A 262 23.41 21.53 4.22
C ARG A 262 24.00 22.82 3.65
N GLN A 263 24.56 22.79 2.45
CA GLN A 263 25.07 24.00 1.78
C GLN A 263 23.97 25.00 1.41
N LEU A 264 22.80 24.49 0.95
CA LEU A 264 21.65 25.33 0.66
C LEU A 264 21.05 25.97 1.93
N GLN A 265 20.99 25.25 3.04
CA GLN A 265 20.53 25.80 4.32
C GLN A 265 21.44 26.89 4.87
N HIS A 266 22.77 26.84 4.63
CA HIS A 266 23.72 27.87 5.02
C HIS A 266 23.76 29.11 4.10
N GLN A 267 23.19 29.04 2.90
CA GLN A 267 23.05 30.17 1.97
C GLN A 267 21.83 31.05 2.23
N PHE A 268 20.87 30.57 3.01
CA PHE A 268 19.61 31.29 3.33
C PHE A 268 19.43 31.58 4.83
N ALA A 269 20.47 31.38 5.62
CA ALA A 269 20.59 31.81 7.01
C ALA A 269 21.51 33.05 7.10
#